data_dc42d4d297b13a5174fd1eb8f8e7c0dd
#
_entry.id   dc42d4d297b13a5174fd1eb8f8e7c0dd
#
_cell.length_a   1.000
_cell.length_b   1.000
_cell.length_c   1.000
_cell.angle_alpha   90.00
_cell.angle_beta   90.00
_cell.angle_gamma   90.00
#
_symmetry.space_group_name_H-M   'P 1'
#
loop_
_entity.id
_entity.type
_entity.pdbx_description
1 polymer ?
#
loop_
_entity_poly.entity_id
_entity_poly.type
_entity_poly.pdbx_seq_one_letter_code
_entity_poly.pdbx_strand_id
1 'polypeptide(L)'
;FKTEYEFTGKRVSLRKIEYNKSNPLPLSYGRGNGFKPGVGRSNTGDNPPTEILFVQGGTDNIDPSKYGSSELLLPKNQTLAYDGEHFEDEDGFIAKNARRYVVDEAGLSIRRDDKQLSSLAEDSLDCSEIYPKRVGTVSTVVAVDEKNNFYDIVDTSIPSSLDYEECLIAGETMTVVFQTGMLAGREFEVKYYHNAVKGKVARRFEIVPADIDGQTMPNATFSPKAGDKYAVFKCMLPSAYICDNATKTGASWDMFRAAAKYLFDNEDLKFTFTGELDGIWSKKDWVNIGGRIKLGGYIRFSDNQFQKDGVLVRITGIKDYINKPHSPVIELSNTTVSGSVSSTLNDLKSEEVIVDDLHRDAIQFTKRRFRDAKETISMLEEALLDNFTNSINPIAVQTMSMLVGDESLQFRFVNSKTSPVPVTHRIVYDNETKQLTAEAGIIQHMTLGINTVSASHKVSEYKFWDMTAYTSAVLDDGKKKYYLYAKVSKTAQTGVFILSENAIKLEGVSGFYHLLVGVLNSEYNEERSFVTL
;
A
#
# COMPACT_ATOMS: atom_id res chain seq x y z
N PHE A 1 -4.89 -3.83 -10.64
CA PHE A 1 -4.84 -4.41 -11.99
C PHE A 1 -4.12 -5.77 -11.94
N LYS A 2 -4.85 -6.88 -12.20
CA LYS A 2 -4.24 -8.22 -12.38
C LYS A 2 -3.55 -8.25 -13.75
N THR A 3 -2.40 -7.58 -13.91
CA THR A 3 -1.63 -7.51 -15.15
C THR A 3 -0.32 -8.28 -15.04
N GLU A 4 0.03 -8.96 -16.10
CA GLU A 4 1.27 -9.72 -16.25
C GLU A 4 2.17 -9.02 -17.28
N TYR A 5 3.48 -9.28 -17.18
CA TYR A 5 4.47 -8.72 -18.10
C TYR A 5 4.79 -9.74 -19.18
N GLU A 6 4.68 -9.34 -20.44
CA GLU A 6 5.18 -10.12 -21.56
C GLU A 6 6.30 -9.37 -22.27
N PHE A 7 7.45 -9.99 -22.37
CA PHE A 7 8.59 -9.45 -23.11
C PHE A 7 8.65 -10.06 -24.51
N THR A 8 8.52 -9.22 -25.53
CA THR A 8 8.68 -9.63 -26.92
C THR A 8 9.78 -8.77 -27.56
N GLY A 9 11.01 -9.28 -27.58
CA GLY A 9 12.16 -8.52 -28.03
C GLY A 9 12.41 -7.29 -27.15
N LYS A 10 12.27 -6.08 -27.70
CA LYS A 10 12.43 -4.79 -26.98
C LYS A 10 11.11 -4.21 -26.45
N ARG A 11 10.01 -4.92 -26.57
CA ARG A 11 8.67 -4.45 -26.13
C ARG A 11 8.27 -5.14 -24.85
N VAL A 12 7.72 -4.38 -23.92
CA VAL A 12 7.07 -4.87 -22.72
C VAL A 12 5.58 -4.63 -22.88
N SER A 13 4.78 -5.67 -22.80
CA SER A 13 3.32 -5.60 -22.83
C SER A 13 2.79 -5.89 -21.44
N LEU A 14 1.89 -5.05 -20.96
CA LEU A 14 1.15 -5.21 -19.72
C LEU A 14 -0.24 -5.70 -20.05
N ARG A 15 -0.54 -6.97 -19.80
CA ARG A 15 -1.86 -7.56 -20.06
C ARG A 15 -1.99 -8.87 -19.32
N LYS A 16 -3.21 -9.37 -19.18
CA LYS A 16 -3.42 -10.75 -18.76
C LYS A 16 -2.94 -11.67 -19.89
N ILE A 17 -1.95 -12.49 -19.61
CA ILE A 17 -1.36 -13.40 -20.62
C ILE A 17 -2.20 -14.67 -20.65
N GLU A 18 -2.99 -14.84 -21.69
CA GLU A 18 -3.84 -16.02 -21.90
C GLU A 18 -3.62 -16.58 -23.30
N TYR A 19 -3.20 -17.84 -23.38
CA TYR A 19 -3.03 -18.55 -24.64
C TYR A 19 -3.87 -19.81 -24.67
N ASN A 20 -4.45 -20.13 -25.82
CA ASN A 20 -5.17 -21.37 -26.09
C ASN A 20 -6.41 -21.62 -25.20
N LYS A 21 -6.99 -20.59 -24.59
CA LYS A 21 -8.18 -20.71 -23.71
C LYS A 21 -9.39 -21.27 -24.46
N SER A 22 -9.60 -20.86 -25.73
CA SER A 22 -10.67 -21.36 -26.59
C SER A 22 -10.43 -22.76 -27.14
N ASN A 23 -9.16 -23.19 -27.23
CA ASN A 23 -8.78 -24.52 -27.71
C ASN A 23 -7.64 -25.08 -26.83
N PRO A 24 -7.92 -25.42 -25.55
CA PRO A 24 -6.91 -25.89 -24.62
C PRO A 24 -6.37 -27.26 -25.01
N LEU A 25 -5.09 -27.51 -24.71
CA LEU A 25 -4.49 -28.81 -24.94
C LEU A 25 -5.07 -29.83 -23.97
N PRO A 26 -5.70 -30.94 -24.43
CA PRO A 26 -6.20 -31.98 -23.54
C PRO A 26 -5.01 -32.79 -23.02
N LEU A 27 -4.89 -32.87 -21.70
CA LEU A 27 -3.87 -33.68 -21.03
C LEU A 27 -4.51 -34.48 -19.88
N SER A 28 -4.04 -35.70 -19.70
CA SER A 28 -4.39 -36.53 -18.55
C SER A 28 -3.20 -37.41 -18.14
N TYR A 29 -3.37 -38.14 -17.03
CA TYR A 29 -2.34 -39.06 -16.59
C TYR A 29 -2.34 -40.36 -17.33
N GLY A 30 -1.18 -41.01 -17.36
CA GLY A 30 -0.99 -42.34 -17.88
C GLY A 30 -0.39 -42.36 -19.28
N ARG A 31 0.08 -43.52 -19.66
CA ARG A 31 0.77 -43.74 -20.93
C ARG A 31 -0.10 -43.32 -22.11
N GLY A 32 0.41 -42.42 -22.93
CA GLY A 32 -0.26 -41.94 -24.12
C GLY A 32 -1.27 -40.80 -23.91
N ASN A 33 -1.41 -40.28 -22.68
CA ASN A 33 -2.38 -39.26 -22.33
C ASN A 33 -1.77 -37.89 -22.00
N GLY A 34 -0.45 -37.76 -22.13
CA GLY A 34 0.27 -36.51 -22.02
C GLY A 34 1.22 -36.43 -20.83
N PHE A 35 0.81 -36.76 -19.61
CA PHE A 35 1.68 -36.77 -18.45
C PHE A 35 2.20 -38.17 -18.09
N LYS A 36 3.43 -38.22 -17.59
CA LYS A 36 3.97 -39.43 -16.99
C LYS A 36 3.14 -39.82 -15.73
N PRO A 37 3.09 -41.12 -15.36
CA PRO A 37 2.54 -41.54 -14.08
C PRO A 37 3.30 -40.93 -12.91
N GLY A 38 2.60 -40.64 -11.80
CA GLY A 38 3.22 -40.17 -10.56
C GLY A 38 3.20 -38.66 -10.36
N VAL A 39 2.25 -37.97 -10.96
CA VAL A 39 2.06 -36.53 -10.74
C VAL A 39 1.46 -36.27 -9.37
N GLY A 40 2.08 -35.33 -8.64
CA GLY A 40 1.59 -34.85 -7.37
C GLY A 40 0.53 -33.77 -7.55
N ARG A 41 -0.61 -33.91 -6.85
CA ARG A 41 -1.53 -32.81 -6.58
C ARG A 41 -1.20 -32.25 -5.20
N SER A 42 -0.96 -30.96 -5.10
CA SER A 42 -0.97 -30.26 -3.82
C SER A 42 -2.17 -29.31 -3.78
N ASN A 43 -2.92 -29.32 -2.71
CA ASN A 43 -3.89 -28.27 -2.46
C ASN A 43 -3.11 -27.01 -2.09
N THR A 44 -3.45 -25.91 -2.73
CA THR A 44 -2.85 -24.61 -2.41
C THR A 44 -3.78 -23.90 -1.43
N GLY A 45 -3.45 -23.95 -0.15
CA GLY A 45 -4.22 -23.38 0.95
C GLY A 45 -4.81 -24.44 1.86
N ASP A 46 -4.80 -24.15 3.15
CA ASP A 46 -5.31 -25.02 4.21
C ASP A 46 -6.83 -24.85 4.44
N ASN A 47 -7.44 -23.85 3.82
CA ASN A 47 -8.85 -23.53 4.02
C ASN A 47 -9.75 -24.24 2.99
N PRO A 48 -10.90 -24.77 3.43
CA PRO A 48 -11.93 -25.30 2.53
C PRO A 48 -12.47 -24.15 1.64
N PRO A 49 -13.06 -24.49 0.47
CA PRO A 49 -13.71 -23.48 -0.38
C PRO A 49 -14.83 -22.80 0.41
N THR A 50 -14.87 -21.48 0.33
CA THR A 50 -15.90 -20.67 0.99
C THR A 50 -17.26 -20.88 0.33
N GLU A 51 -18.28 -21.21 1.10
CA GLU A 51 -19.66 -21.36 0.60
C GLU A 51 -20.57 -20.23 1.09
N ILE A 52 -20.30 -19.67 2.26
CA ILE A 52 -21.00 -18.52 2.84
C ILE A 52 -19.97 -17.47 3.20
N LEU A 53 -20.17 -16.27 2.71
CA LEU A 53 -19.29 -15.14 2.99
C LEU A 53 -20.03 -14.07 3.78
N PHE A 54 -19.61 -13.84 5.02
CA PHE A 54 -20.07 -12.71 5.83
C PHE A 54 -19.32 -11.45 5.43
N VAL A 55 -20.05 -10.33 5.36
CA VAL A 55 -19.49 -9.06 4.87
C VAL A 55 -19.78 -7.97 5.88
N GLN A 56 -18.72 -7.30 6.34
CA GLN A 56 -18.80 -6.15 7.22
C GLN A 56 -18.63 -4.87 6.39
N GLY A 57 -19.62 -4.00 6.41
CA GLY A 57 -19.60 -2.70 5.73
C GLY A 57 -19.05 -1.58 6.59
N GLY A 58 -18.84 -0.41 5.98
CA GLY A 58 -18.40 0.79 6.68
C GLY A 58 -19.50 1.42 7.55
N THR A 59 -19.07 2.26 8.50
CA THR A 59 -19.94 2.95 9.45
C THR A 59 -20.16 4.41 9.10
N ASP A 60 -19.34 4.97 8.21
CA ASP A 60 -19.39 6.38 7.83
C ASP A 60 -20.67 6.75 7.08
N ASN A 61 -21.17 7.95 7.32
CA ASN A 61 -22.36 8.51 6.69
C ASN A 61 -23.64 7.66 6.90
N ILE A 62 -23.68 6.93 8.00
CA ILE A 62 -24.84 6.14 8.43
C ILE A 62 -25.36 6.70 9.76
N ASP A 63 -26.63 7.00 9.80
CA ASP A 63 -27.35 7.29 11.05
C ASP A 63 -28.04 6.01 11.54
N PRO A 64 -27.51 5.34 12.58
CA PRO A 64 -28.07 4.07 13.05
C PRO A 64 -29.56 4.17 13.44
N SER A 65 -30.00 5.35 13.90
CA SER A 65 -31.37 5.57 14.32
C SER A 65 -32.36 5.58 13.14
N LYS A 66 -31.91 5.98 11.96
CA LYS A 66 -32.73 6.04 10.73
C LYS A 66 -32.51 4.82 9.84
N TYR A 67 -31.28 4.31 9.77
CA TYR A 67 -30.91 3.19 8.91
C TYR A 67 -31.24 1.83 9.52
N GLY A 68 -31.23 1.74 10.85
CA GLY A 68 -31.53 0.51 11.59
C GLY A 68 -30.32 -0.44 11.76
N SER A 69 -29.14 -0.01 11.38
CA SER A 69 -27.85 -0.69 11.61
C SER A 69 -26.78 0.36 11.82
N SER A 70 -25.75 0.05 12.60
CA SER A 70 -24.53 0.88 12.74
C SER A 70 -23.57 0.75 11.57
N GLU A 71 -23.73 -0.28 10.76
CA GLU A 71 -22.87 -0.60 9.62
C GLU A 71 -23.70 -0.69 8.36
N LEU A 72 -23.05 -0.45 7.21
CA LEU A 72 -23.66 -0.62 5.90
C LEU A 72 -24.03 -2.10 5.70
N LEU A 73 -25.26 -2.36 5.30
CA LEU A 73 -25.75 -3.68 4.97
C LEU A 73 -25.73 -3.93 3.46
N LEU A 74 -25.57 -5.19 3.08
CA LEU A 74 -25.77 -5.65 1.71
C LEU A 74 -27.23 -5.43 1.24
N PRO A 75 -27.49 -5.35 -0.08
CA PRO A 75 -28.85 -5.21 -0.59
C PRO A 75 -29.66 -6.50 -0.33
N LYS A 76 -30.53 -6.46 0.67
CA LYS A 76 -31.29 -7.62 1.21
C LYS A 76 -32.08 -8.35 0.10
N ASN A 77 -31.97 -9.67 0.08
CA ASN A 77 -32.68 -10.55 -0.85
C ASN A 77 -32.42 -10.24 -2.35
N GLN A 78 -31.33 -9.53 -2.66
CA GLN A 78 -30.97 -9.24 -4.03
C GLN A 78 -30.00 -10.28 -4.59
N THR A 79 -29.99 -10.40 -5.91
CA THR A 79 -29.10 -11.32 -6.63
C THR A 79 -28.23 -10.55 -7.61
N LEU A 80 -27.01 -11.08 -7.85
CA LEU A 80 -26.05 -10.51 -8.78
C LEU A 80 -25.29 -11.64 -9.47
N ALA A 81 -25.21 -11.60 -10.80
CA ALA A 81 -24.40 -12.54 -11.56
C ALA A 81 -23.04 -11.93 -11.93
N TYR A 82 -22.00 -12.77 -11.84
CA TYR A 82 -20.62 -12.41 -12.14
C TYR A 82 -19.94 -13.53 -12.94
N ASP A 83 -19.24 -13.20 -14.03
CA ASP A 83 -18.59 -14.18 -14.91
C ASP A 83 -17.08 -14.35 -14.66
N GLY A 84 -16.56 -13.63 -13.66
CA GLY A 84 -15.13 -13.58 -13.31
C GLY A 84 -14.40 -12.35 -13.87
N GLU A 85 -15.05 -11.58 -14.74
CA GLU A 85 -14.53 -10.33 -15.30
C GLU A 85 -15.58 -9.20 -15.24
N HIS A 86 -16.84 -9.50 -15.56
CA HIS A 86 -17.94 -8.51 -15.65
C HIS A 86 -19.15 -8.94 -14.83
N PHE A 87 -19.85 -7.96 -14.29
CA PHE A 87 -21.17 -8.17 -13.68
C PHE A 87 -22.28 -8.14 -14.75
N GLU A 88 -23.45 -8.66 -14.42
CA GLU A 88 -24.58 -8.79 -15.36
C GLU A 88 -25.08 -7.46 -15.96
N ASP A 89 -24.78 -6.35 -15.32
CA ASP A 89 -25.10 -4.97 -15.73
C ASP A 89 -23.94 -4.25 -16.43
N GLU A 90 -22.83 -4.94 -16.70
CA GLU A 90 -21.66 -4.40 -17.40
C GLU A 90 -21.55 -4.93 -18.85
N ASP A 91 -20.99 -4.12 -19.73
CA ASP A 91 -20.68 -4.53 -21.11
C ASP A 91 -19.64 -5.67 -21.09
N GLY A 92 -19.88 -6.69 -21.90
CA GLY A 92 -18.98 -7.86 -21.99
C GLY A 92 -19.34 -9.03 -21.10
N PHE A 93 -20.41 -8.95 -20.31
CA PHE A 93 -20.92 -10.05 -19.50
C PHE A 93 -21.26 -11.31 -20.30
N ILE A 94 -20.86 -12.50 -19.80
CA ILE A 94 -21.06 -13.80 -20.45
C ILE A 94 -21.94 -14.71 -19.58
N ALA A 95 -23.24 -14.72 -19.82
CA ALA A 95 -24.22 -15.46 -19.02
C ALA A 95 -23.92 -16.96 -18.87
N LYS A 96 -23.32 -17.63 -19.87
CA LYS A 96 -23.04 -19.08 -19.83
C LYS A 96 -22.00 -19.48 -18.77
N ASN A 97 -21.12 -18.59 -18.39
CA ASN A 97 -20.05 -18.84 -17.42
C ASN A 97 -20.25 -18.06 -16.12
N ALA A 98 -21.32 -17.28 -16.06
CA ALA A 98 -21.62 -16.47 -14.89
C ALA A 98 -22.12 -17.31 -13.74
N ARG A 99 -21.75 -16.91 -12.55
CA ARG A 99 -22.21 -17.48 -11.28
C ARG A 99 -23.13 -16.48 -10.60
N ARG A 100 -24.23 -16.95 -10.03
CA ARG A 100 -25.20 -16.08 -9.39
C ARG A 100 -25.04 -16.16 -7.88
N TYR A 101 -24.97 -14.99 -7.27
CA TYR A 101 -24.88 -14.80 -5.84
C TYR A 101 -26.17 -14.19 -5.30
N VAL A 102 -26.54 -14.55 -4.09
CA VAL A 102 -27.73 -14.04 -3.39
C VAL A 102 -27.33 -13.51 -2.02
N VAL A 103 -27.87 -12.37 -1.65
CA VAL A 103 -27.76 -11.79 -0.31
C VAL A 103 -28.83 -12.39 0.59
N ASP A 104 -28.50 -12.66 1.85
CA ASP A 104 -29.43 -13.14 2.84
C ASP A 104 -30.51 -12.09 3.20
N GLU A 105 -31.51 -12.50 3.98
CA GLU A 105 -32.61 -11.65 4.43
C GLU A 105 -32.13 -10.54 5.38
N ALA A 106 -31.07 -10.79 6.15
CA ALA A 106 -30.50 -9.84 7.09
C ALA A 106 -29.62 -8.78 6.38
N GLY A 107 -29.06 -9.10 5.21
CA GLY A 107 -28.11 -8.27 4.50
C GLY A 107 -26.68 -8.38 5.05
N LEU A 108 -26.33 -9.51 5.65
CA LEU A 108 -25.05 -9.74 6.33
C LEU A 108 -24.15 -10.72 5.58
N SER A 109 -24.72 -11.58 4.74
CA SER A 109 -23.95 -12.60 4.05
C SER A 109 -24.40 -12.80 2.61
N ILE A 110 -23.48 -13.37 1.81
CA ILE A 110 -23.76 -13.81 0.44
C ILE A 110 -23.41 -15.29 0.27
N ARG A 111 -24.07 -15.93 -0.65
CA ARG A 111 -23.81 -17.30 -1.08
C ARG A 111 -24.16 -17.51 -2.55
N ARG A 112 -23.77 -18.64 -3.09
CA ARG A 112 -24.23 -19.06 -4.42
C ARG A 112 -25.73 -19.36 -4.41
N ASP A 113 -26.47 -18.79 -5.37
CA ASP A 113 -27.90 -19.07 -5.56
C ASP A 113 -28.13 -20.32 -6.43
N ASP A 114 -27.22 -20.58 -7.37
CA ASP A 114 -27.31 -21.65 -8.36
C ASP A 114 -26.62 -22.96 -7.91
N LYS A 115 -26.19 -23.05 -6.64
CA LYS A 115 -25.49 -24.21 -6.07
C LYS A 115 -26.06 -24.58 -4.71
N GLN A 116 -26.33 -25.88 -4.49
CA GLN A 116 -26.64 -26.36 -3.15
C GLN A 116 -25.36 -26.33 -2.29
N LEU A 117 -25.50 -25.87 -1.05
CA LEU A 117 -24.41 -25.88 -0.09
C LEU A 117 -24.01 -27.34 0.19
N SER A 118 -22.75 -27.65 0.04
CA SER A 118 -22.16 -28.96 0.28
C SER A 118 -21.48 -29.06 1.64
N SER A 119 -21.01 -27.93 2.13
CA SER A 119 -20.44 -27.72 3.47
C SER A 119 -20.90 -26.37 4.00
N LEU A 120 -20.78 -26.15 5.29
CA LEU A 120 -21.00 -24.82 5.90
C LEU A 120 -19.65 -24.12 6.12
N ALA A 121 -18.83 -24.09 5.06
CA ALA A 121 -17.56 -23.36 5.11
C ALA A 121 -17.83 -21.86 5.01
N GLU A 122 -17.61 -21.18 6.10
CA GLU A 122 -17.84 -19.75 6.27
C GLU A 122 -16.52 -18.98 6.19
N ASP A 123 -16.57 -17.77 5.67
CA ASP A 123 -15.47 -16.81 5.65
C ASP A 123 -16.03 -15.41 5.90
N SER A 124 -15.15 -14.45 6.17
CA SER A 124 -15.52 -13.06 6.40
C SER A 124 -14.72 -12.12 5.53
N LEU A 125 -15.37 -11.08 5.04
CA LEU A 125 -14.76 -10.01 4.25
C LEU A 125 -15.01 -8.68 4.93
N ASP A 126 -13.92 -7.99 5.24
CA ASP A 126 -13.96 -6.61 5.71
C ASP A 126 -14.08 -5.66 4.50
N CYS A 127 -15.21 -4.94 4.46
CA CYS A 127 -15.53 -3.90 3.51
C CYS A 127 -15.79 -2.56 4.24
N SER A 128 -15.14 -2.31 5.38
CA SER A 128 -15.30 -1.07 6.15
C SER A 128 -14.99 0.21 5.35
N GLU A 129 -14.17 0.07 4.30
CA GLU A 129 -13.87 1.16 3.36
C GLU A 129 -15.03 1.52 2.42
N ILE A 130 -16.09 0.71 2.39
CA ILE A 130 -17.27 0.92 1.55
C ILE A 130 -18.39 1.47 2.42
N TYR A 131 -18.76 2.72 2.17
CA TYR A 131 -19.83 3.42 2.86
C TYR A 131 -20.49 4.43 1.89
N PRO A 132 -21.68 4.96 2.24
CA PRO A 132 -22.36 5.93 1.40
C PRO A 132 -21.54 7.20 1.23
N LYS A 133 -21.13 7.52 0.02
CA LYS A 133 -20.34 8.71 -0.30
C LYS A 133 -20.71 9.33 -1.62
N ARG A 134 -20.47 10.62 -1.74
CA ARG A 134 -20.43 11.33 -3.01
C ARG A 134 -19.13 12.10 -3.09
N VAL A 135 -18.36 11.81 -4.13
CA VAL A 135 -17.17 12.62 -4.47
C VAL A 135 -17.64 13.84 -5.26
N GLY A 136 -17.52 15.02 -4.66
CA GLY A 136 -17.79 16.30 -5.28
C GLY A 136 -16.55 16.90 -5.93
N THR A 137 -16.76 17.89 -6.78
CA THR A 137 -15.67 18.67 -7.38
C THR A 137 -15.91 20.15 -7.12
N VAL A 138 -14.93 20.82 -6.58
CA VAL A 138 -14.99 22.25 -6.32
C VAL A 138 -15.13 22.99 -7.66
N SER A 139 -16.23 23.67 -7.86
CA SER A 139 -16.47 24.47 -9.09
C SER A 139 -15.81 25.85 -8.97
N THR A 140 -16.01 26.50 -7.83
CA THR A 140 -15.40 27.82 -7.53
C THR A 140 -15.05 27.94 -6.05
N VAL A 141 -14.05 28.74 -5.76
CA VAL A 141 -13.64 29.09 -4.40
C VAL A 141 -13.84 30.59 -4.21
N VAL A 142 -14.39 30.98 -3.09
CA VAL A 142 -14.59 32.37 -2.71
C VAL A 142 -13.78 32.62 -1.44
N ALA A 143 -12.75 33.44 -1.54
CA ALA A 143 -12.04 33.97 -0.38
C ALA A 143 -12.92 35.06 0.27
N VAL A 144 -13.62 34.71 1.34
CA VAL A 144 -14.56 35.61 2.03
C VAL A 144 -13.79 36.62 2.88
N ASP A 145 -12.78 36.15 3.60
CA ASP A 145 -11.87 36.96 4.41
C ASP A 145 -10.51 36.24 4.52
N GLU A 146 -9.59 36.59 3.63
CA GLU A 146 -8.25 35.98 3.58
C GLU A 146 -7.42 36.23 4.85
N LYS A 147 -7.67 37.34 5.56
CA LYS A 147 -6.92 37.66 6.78
C LYS A 147 -7.28 36.74 7.94
N ASN A 148 -8.54 36.34 7.97
CA ASN A 148 -9.09 35.43 8.99
C ASN A 148 -9.24 33.98 8.48
N ASN A 149 -8.69 33.66 7.30
CA ASN A 149 -8.67 32.33 6.70
C ASN A 149 -10.07 31.76 6.37
N PHE A 150 -11.04 32.62 6.06
CA PHE A 150 -12.37 32.18 5.64
C PHE A 150 -12.44 32.00 4.12
N TYR A 151 -12.65 30.75 3.73
CA TYR A 151 -12.82 30.33 2.34
C TYR A 151 -14.10 29.51 2.20
N ASP A 152 -14.91 29.85 1.21
CA ASP A 152 -16.08 29.07 0.84
C ASP A 152 -15.79 28.30 -0.45
N ILE A 153 -16.31 27.08 -0.54
CA ILE A 153 -16.31 26.32 -1.80
C ILE A 153 -17.74 26.19 -2.32
N VAL A 154 -17.86 26.23 -3.65
CA VAL A 154 -19.14 26.04 -4.35
C VAL A 154 -18.99 24.84 -5.29
N ASP A 155 -19.95 23.95 -5.25
CA ASP A 155 -20.01 22.80 -6.16
C ASP A 155 -21.34 22.83 -6.94
N THR A 156 -21.28 23.29 -8.17
CA THR A 156 -22.45 23.36 -9.05
C THR A 156 -22.90 21.99 -9.58
N SER A 157 -22.05 20.95 -9.40
CA SER A 157 -22.36 19.57 -9.80
C SER A 157 -23.28 18.84 -8.80
N ILE A 158 -23.55 19.41 -7.62
CA ILE A 158 -24.50 18.82 -6.67
C ILE A 158 -25.89 18.76 -7.29
N PRO A 159 -26.51 17.56 -7.41
CA PRO A 159 -27.86 17.45 -7.96
C PRO A 159 -28.87 18.28 -7.14
N SER A 160 -29.91 18.79 -7.80
CA SER A 160 -30.98 19.51 -7.10
C SER A 160 -31.75 18.65 -6.08
N SER A 161 -31.69 17.34 -6.25
CA SER A 161 -32.30 16.35 -5.36
C SER A 161 -31.44 16.04 -4.12
N LEU A 162 -30.20 16.53 -4.04
CA LEU A 162 -29.33 16.31 -2.91
C LEU A 162 -29.19 17.62 -2.10
N ASP A 163 -29.88 17.68 -0.99
CA ASP A 163 -29.73 18.76 -0.01
C ASP A 163 -29.00 18.24 1.24
N TYR A 164 -27.77 18.66 1.41
CA TYR A 164 -26.98 18.26 2.59
C TYR A 164 -27.50 18.89 3.89
N GLU A 165 -28.32 19.96 3.85
CA GLU A 165 -28.98 20.50 5.07
C GLU A 165 -29.98 19.48 5.64
N GLU A 166 -30.62 18.67 4.77
CA GLU A 166 -31.55 17.60 5.18
C GLU A 166 -30.83 16.31 5.58
N CYS A 167 -29.54 16.18 5.22
CA CYS A 167 -28.73 15.00 5.47
C CYS A 167 -28.02 15.00 6.85
N LEU A 168 -28.23 16.00 7.69
CA LEU A 168 -27.54 16.14 8.98
C LEU A 168 -27.88 14.99 9.94
N ILE A 169 -26.85 14.46 10.59
CA ILE A 169 -26.98 13.51 11.69
C ILE A 169 -27.06 14.30 13.00
N ALA A 170 -28.04 13.98 13.85
CA ALA A 170 -28.25 14.71 15.11
C ALA A 170 -27.06 14.54 16.05
N GLY A 171 -26.46 15.65 16.46
CA GLY A 171 -25.28 15.66 17.35
C GLY A 171 -23.95 15.65 16.65
N GLU A 172 -23.93 15.53 15.30
CA GLU A 172 -22.73 15.56 14.49
C GLU A 172 -22.60 16.89 13.74
N THR A 173 -21.37 17.34 13.55
CA THR A 173 -21.07 18.47 12.66
C THR A 173 -20.57 17.95 11.34
N MET A 174 -21.24 18.34 10.25
CA MET A 174 -20.84 17.94 8.89
C MET A 174 -19.41 18.38 8.59
N THR A 175 -18.64 17.52 7.96
CA THR A 175 -17.26 17.80 7.57
C THR A 175 -17.02 17.52 6.08
N VAL A 176 -16.02 18.21 5.53
CA VAL A 176 -15.52 17.99 4.16
C VAL A 176 -14.08 17.53 4.25
N VAL A 177 -13.78 16.42 3.59
CA VAL A 177 -12.42 15.91 3.42
C VAL A 177 -12.00 16.12 1.96
N PHE A 178 -10.93 16.86 1.75
CA PHE A 178 -10.36 17.03 0.41
C PHE A 178 -9.56 15.80 -0.01
N GLN A 179 -9.82 15.31 -1.21
CA GLN A 179 -9.12 14.15 -1.78
C GLN A 179 -7.95 14.55 -2.66
N THR A 180 -8.02 15.72 -3.27
CA THR A 180 -6.98 16.24 -4.17
C THR A 180 -6.65 17.69 -3.82
N GLY A 181 -5.58 18.24 -4.44
CA GLY A 181 -5.13 19.60 -4.24
C GLY A 181 -4.25 19.81 -3.01
N MET A 182 -4.05 21.06 -2.64
CA MET A 182 -3.17 21.43 -1.51
C MET A 182 -3.69 21.02 -0.14
N LEU A 183 -5.00 20.77 -0.05
CA LEU A 183 -5.68 20.34 1.17
C LEU A 183 -5.97 18.82 1.19
N ALA A 184 -5.40 18.05 0.27
CA ALA A 184 -5.64 16.61 0.18
C ALA A 184 -5.37 15.89 1.51
N GLY A 185 -6.34 15.06 1.95
CA GLY A 185 -6.31 14.34 3.22
C GLY A 185 -6.62 15.19 4.46
N ARG A 186 -7.08 16.45 4.29
CA ARG A 186 -7.45 17.32 5.40
C ARG A 186 -8.95 17.45 5.51
N GLU A 187 -9.44 17.45 6.73
CA GLU A 187 -10.85 17.55 7.07
C GLU A 187 -11.13 18.90 7.70
N PHE A 188 -12.28 19.46 7.34
CA PHE A 188 -12.77 20.72 7.86
C PHE A 188 -14.24 20.61 8.21
N GLU A 189 -14.63 21.17 9.32
CA GLU A 189 -16.03 21.41 9.61
C GLU A 189 -16.61 22.40 8.59
N VAL A 190 -17.83 22.13 8.14
CA VAL A 190 -18.49 22.96 7.15
C VAL A 190 -19.93 23.22 7.48
N LYS A 191 -20.43 24.36 7.00
CA LYS A 191 -21.85 24.66 6.94
C LYS A 191 -22.28 24.74 5.49
N TYR A 192 -23.25 23.93 5.12
CA TYR A 192 -23.77 23.87 3.76
C TYR A 192 -24.98 24.79 3.58
N TYR A 193 -25.13 25.37 2.42
CA TYR A 193 -26.30 26.13 1.97
C TYR A 193 -26.71 25.63 0.59
N HIS A 194 -27.89 25.02 0.54
CA HIS A 194 -28.45 24.49 -0.70
C HIS A 194 -28.91 25.62 -1.64
N ASN A 195 -29.58 26.63 -1.10
CA ASN A 195 -30.12 27.75 -1.83
C ASN A 195 -29.27 29.01 -1.67
N ALA A 196 -29.44 29.98 -2.59
CA ALA A 196 -28.81 31.28 -2.47
C ALA A 196 -29.38 32.05 -1.26
N VAL A 197 -28.50 32.52 -0.37
CA VAL A 197 -28.89 33.23 0.84
C VAL A 197 -28.07 34.54 0.96
N LYS A 198 -28.76 35.67 1.20
CA LYS A 198 -28.12 36.98 1.44
C LYS A 198 -27.04 37.38 0.42
N GLY A 199 -27.31 37.16 -0.87
CA GLY A 199 -26.37 37.48 -1.95
C GLY A 199 -25.22 36.49 -2.18
N LYS A 200 -25.16 35.41 -1.39
CA LYS A 200 -24.21 34.30 -1.62
C LYS A 200 -24.87 33.23 -2.49
N VAL A 201 -24.05 32.60 -3.34
CA VAL A 201 -24.52 31.59 -4.31
C VAL A 201 -25.01 30.32 -3.64
N ALA A 202 -25.88 29.57 -4.35
CA ALA A 202 -26.36 28.26 -3.91
C ALA A 202 -25.26 27.18 -3.95
N ARG A 203 -25.51 26.06 -3.27
CA ARG A 203 -24.62 24.88 -3.22
C ARG A 203 -23.22 25.21 -2.74
N ARG A 204 -23.19 25.96 -1.64
CA ARG A 204 -21.97 26.48 -1.02
C ARG A 204 -21.71 25.79 0.31
N PHE A 205 -20.46 25.44 0.54
CA PHE A 205 -19.93 25.06 1.84
C PHE A 205 -19.09 26.22 2.39
N GLU A 206 -19.44 26.70 3.57
CA GLU A 206 -18.61 27.58 4.37
C GLU A 206 -17.66 26.72 5.19
N ILE A 207 -16.35 26.86 4.96
CA ILE A 207 -15.32 26.09 5.66
C ILE A 207 -14.99 26.80 6.96
N VAL A 208 -15.04 26.09 8.08
CA VAL A 208 -14.53 26.58 9.36
C VAL A 208 -13.04 26.39 9.42
N PRO A 209 -12.25 27.46 9.60
CA PRO A 209 -10.81 27.36 9.73
C PRO A 209 -10.41 26.48 10.93
N ALA A 210 -9.43 25.60 10.74
CA ALA A 210 -8.93 24.71 11.77
C ALA A 210 -7.40 24.82 11.87
N ASP A 211 -6.88 24.62 13.07
CA ASP A 211 -5.43 24.53 13.27
C ASP A 211 -4.95 23.12 12.94
N ILE A 212 -4.23 23.00 11.84
CA ILE A 212 -3.71 21.74 11.31
C ILE A 212 -2.19 21.90 11.16
N ASP A 213 -1.44 21.00 11.77
CA ASP A 213 0.05 21.02 11.74
C ASP A 213 0.66 22.35 12.24
N GLY A 214 0.00 23.01 13.19
CA GLY A 214 0.46 24.28 13.77
C GLY A 214 0.26 25.50 12.85
N GLN A 215 -0.60 25.37 11.85
CA GLN A 215 -1.02 26.46 10.98
C GLN A 215 -2.54 26.46 10.83
N THR A 216 -3.14 27.62 10.93
CA THR A 216 -4.58 27.75 10.62
C THR A 216 -4.80 27.59 9.13
N MET A 217 -5.64 26.62 8.76
CA MET A 217 -6.02 26.31 7.38
C MET A 217 -7.55 26.34 7.23
N PRO A 218 -8.06 26.68 6.03
CA PRO A 218 -7.34 27.11 4.82
C PRO A 218 -6.59 28.43 5.04
N ASN A 219 -5.56 28.70 4.22
CA ASN A 219 -4.84 29.98 4.21
C ASN A 219 -4.36 30.31 2.79
N ALA A 220 -3.69 31.43 2.62
CA ALA A 220 -3.24 31.89 1.29
C ALA A 220 -2.35 30.86 0.53
N THR A 221 -1.60 30.01 1.26
CA THR A 221 -0.75 28.96 0.67
C THR A 221 -1.52 27.65 0.51
N PHE A 222 -2.24 27.25 1.54
CA PHE A 222 -3.03 26.02 1.60
C PHE A 222 -4.51 26.36 1.48
N SER A 223 -4.96 26.62 0.27
CA SER A 223 -6.35 26.94 -0.05
C SER A 223 -6.94 25.94 -1.04
N PRO A 224 -8.26 25.69 -0.97
CA PRO A 224 -8.93 24.87 -1.97
C PRO A 224 -8.86 25.56 -3.34
N LYS A 225 -8.90 24.76 -4.41
CA LYS A 225 -8.91 25.28 -5.79
C LYS A 225 -10.05 24.66 -6.59
N ALA A 226 -10.49 25.37 -7.62
CA ALA A 226 -11.42 24.82 -8.59
C ALA A 226 -10.80 23.56 -9.23
N GLY A 227 -11.59 22.48 -9.28
CA GLY A 227 -11.16 21.16 -9.75
C GLY A 227 -10.73 20.21 -8.63
N ASP A 228 -10.53 20.68 -7.40
CA ASP A 228 -10.22 19.81 -6.27
C ASP A 228 -11.42 18.90 -5.97
N LYS A 229 -11.14 17.64 -5.70
CA LYS A 229 -12.14 16.66 -5.29
C LYS A 229 -12.28 16.62 -3.78
N TYR A 230 -13.49 16.42 -3.33
CA TYR A 230 -13.82 16.33 -1.89
C TYR A 230 -14.93 15.31 -1.65
N ALA A 231 -15.02 14.82 -0.42
CA ALA A 231 -16.15 14.03 0.07
C ALA A 231 -16.73 14.67 1.34
N VAL A 232 -18.04 14.48 1.54
CA VAL A 232 -18.76 14.99 2.71
C VAL A 232 -18.96 13.86 3.70
N PHE A 233 -18.67 14.11 4.96
CA PHE A 233 -18.79 13.16 6.05
C PHE A 233 -19.75 13.67 7.15
N LYS A 234 -20.12 12.75 8.06
CA LYS A 234 -21.03 13.03 9.17
C LYS A 234 -22.39 13.52 8.68
N CYS A 235 -22.83 12.95 7.57
CA CYS A 235 -24.14 13.21 6.98
C CYS A 235 -24.73 11.91 6.43
N MET A 236 -26.03 11.68 6.63
CA MET A 236 -26.72 10.53 6.06
C MET A 236 -27.25 10.89 4.68
N LEU A 237 -26.59 10.37 3.65
CA LEU A 237 -26.99 10.61 2.26
C LEU A 237 -28.36 9.97 1.95
N PRO A 238 -29.08 10.46 0.93
CA PRO A 238 -30.31 9.84 0.44
C PRO A 238 -30.12 8.37 0.05
N SER A 239 -31.22 7.58 0.10
CA SER A 239 -31.23 6.14 -0.17
C SER A 239 -30.58 5.75 -1.49
N ALA A 240 -30.62 6.60 -2.52
CA ALA A 240 -29.96 6.38 -3.79
C ALA A 240 -28.43 6.22 -3.69
N TYR A 241 -27.79 6.83 -2.67
CA TYR A 241 -26.36 6.66 -2.41
C TYR A 241 -26.06 5.49 -1.48
N ILE A 242 -27.05 5.03 -0.72
CA ILE A 242 -26.91 3.90 0.21
C ILE A 242 -27.20 2.60 -0.53
N CYS A 243 -28.44 2.44 -1.00
CA CYS A 243 -28.90 1.23 -1.68
C CYS A 243 -30.08 1.57 -2.60
N ASP A 244 -29.87 1.52 -3.92
CA ASP A 244 -30.93 1.60 -4.91
C ASP A 244 -31.05 0.27 -5.65
N ASN A 245 -32.08 -0.51 -5.35
CA ASN A 245 -32.29 -1.81 -5.93
C ASN A 245 -32.85 -1.74 -7.38
N ALA A 246 -33.41 -0.60 -7.79
CA ALA A 246 -33.92 -0.43 -9.14
C ALA A 246 -32.80 -0.23 -10.16
N THR A 247 -31.81 0.56 -9.77
CA THR A 247 -30.65 0.89 -10.63
C THR A 247 -29.41 0.05 -10.30
N LYS A 248 -29.46 -0.77 -9.25
CA LYS A 248 -28.32 -1.52 -8.69
C LYS A 248 -27.11 -0.63 -8.37
N THR A 249 -27.38 0.53 -7.76
CA THR A 249 -26.35 1.51 -7.41
C THR A 249 -26.36 1.82 -5.91
N GLY A 250 -25.33 2.53 -5.45
CA GLY A 250 -25.10 2.87 -4.06
C GLY A 250 -24.10 1.94 -3.37
N ALA A 251 -23.66 2.36 -2.19
CA ALA A 251 -22.60 1.70 -1.45
C ALA A 251 -22.88 0.21 -1.13
N SER A 252 -24.14 -0.13 -0.83
CA SER A 252 -24.56 -1.53 -0.62
C SER A 252 -24.31 -2.41 -1.83
N TRP A 253 -24.55 -1.90 -3.03
CA TRP A 253 -24.30 -2.61 -4.27
C TRP A 253 -22.81 -2.70 -4.62
N ASP A 254 -22.03 -1.66 -4.30
CA ASP A 254 -20.57 -1.71 -4.44
C ASP A 254 -19.96 -2.76 -3.50
N MET A 255 -20.48 -2.84 -2.27
CA MET A 255 -20.10 -3.87 -1.31
C MET A 255 -20.50 -5.27 -1.79
N PHE A 256 -21.67 -5.43 -2.39
CA PHE A 256 -22.10 -6.71 -2.97
C PHE A 256 -21.21 -7.14 -4.15
N ARG A 257 -20.81 -6.20 -5.02
CA ARG A 257 -19.85 -6.49 -6.10
C ARG A 257 -18.49 -6.91 -5.56
N ALA A 258 -17.99 -6.23 -4.53
CA ALA A 258 -16.73 -6.61 -3.88
C ALA A 258 -16.81 -8.01 -3.27
N ALA A 259 -17.89 -8.30 -2.56
CA ALA A 259 -18.13 -9.60 -1.95
C ALA A 259 -18.29 -10.73 -2.98
N ALA A 260 -19.01 -10.48 -4.08
CA ALA A 260 -19.18 -11.46 -5.16
C ALA A 260 -17.85 -11.79 -5.86
N LYS A 261 -16.98 -10.79 -6.07
CA LYS A 261 -15.61 -11.02 -6.59
C LYS A 261 -14.80 -11.88 -5.63
N TYR A 262 -14.83 -11.56 -4.34
CA TYR A 262 -14.09 -12.32 -3.33
C TYR A 262 -14.57 -13.76 -3.25
N LEU A 263 -15.89 -13.99 -3.20
CA LEU A 263 -16.46 -15.32 -3.13
C LEU A 263 -16.16 -16.12 -4.40
N PHE A 264 -16.27 -15.51 -5.59
CA PHE A 264 -15.91 -16.14 -6.86
C PHE A 264 -14.46 -16.66 -6.87
N ASP A 265 -13.53 -15.91 -6.30
CA ASP A 265 -12.10 -16.26 -6.24
C ASP A 265 -11.82 -17.35 -5.16
N ASN A 266 -12.72 -17.55 -4.17
CA ASN A 266 -12.48 -18.43 -3.02
C ASN A 266 -13.46 -19.61 -2.88
N GLU A 267 -14.50 -19.69 -3.70
CA GLU A 267 -15.51 -20.77 -3.64
C GLU A 267 -15.09 -22.08 -4.31
N ASP A 268 -13.98 -22.08 -5.04
CA ASP A 268 -13.43 -23.28 -5.67
C ASP A 268 -12.19 -23.77 -4.93
N LEU A 269 -12.03 -25.10 -4.88
CA LEU A 269 -10.79 -25.67 -4.38
C LEU A 269 -9.59 -25.19 -5.18
N LYS A 270 -8.65 -24.58 -4.50
CA LYS A 270 -7.39 -24.12 -5.11
C LYS A 270 -6.40 -25.29 -5.12
N PHE A 271 -5.89 -25.61 -6.27
CA PHE A 271 -4.91 -26.67 -6.42
C PHE A 271 -3.81 -26.33 -7.41
N THR A 272 -2.66 -26.91 -7.17
CA THR A 272 -1.53 -26.87 -8.08
C THR A 272 -1.14 -28.29 -8.46
N PHE A 273 -0.95 -28.54 -9.74
CA PHE A 273 -0.38 -29.78 -10.24
C PHE A 273 0.99 -29.52 -10.79
N THR A 274 1.90 -30.44 -10.55
CA THR A 274 3.20 -30.46 -11.20
C THR A 274 3.35 -31.79 -11.92
N GLY A 275 3.59 -31.77 -13.22
CA GLY A 275 3.71 -32.95 -14.03
C GLY A 275 4.80 -32.86 -15.09
N GLU A 276 5.53 -33.95 -15.27
CA GLU A 276 6.46 -34.11 -16.40
C GLU A 276 5.70 -34.66 -17.61
N LEU A 277 5.85 -34.02 -18.77
CA LEU A 277 5.30 -34.53 -20.03
C LEU A 277 5.97 -35.85 -20.41
N ASP A 278 5.15 -36.80 -20.90
CA ASP A 278 5.65 -38.04 -21.49
C ASP A 278 6.37 -37.70 -22.81
N GLY A 279 7.69 -37.80 -22.80
CA GLY A 279 8.51 -37.46 -23.94
C GLY A 279 8.27 -38.31 -25.18
N ILE A 280 7.75 -39.55 -25.02
CA ILE A 280 7.41 -40.41 -26.16
C ILE A 280 6.11 -39.90 -26.81
N TRP A 281 5.14 -39.56 -25.99
CA TRP A 281 3.88 -39.00 -26.45
C TRP A 281 4.05 -37.62 -27.08
N SER A 282 4.79 -36.73 -26.44
CA SER A 282 5.00 -35.37 -26.91
C SER A 282 5.85 -35.28 -28.17
N LYS A 283 6.85 -36.16 -28.34
CA LYS A 283 7.71 -36.20 -29.51
C LYS A 283 6.94 -36.56 -30.79
N LYS A 284 5.86 -37.33 -30.67
CA LYS A 284 5.04 -37.77 -31.83
C LYS A 284 4.41 -36.57 -32.56
N ASP A 285 4.09 -35.52 -31.89
CA ASP A 285 3.45 -34.32 -32.45
C ASP A 285 3.94 -33.02 -31.80
N TRP A 286 5.27 -32.93 -31.63
CA TRP A 286 5.87 -31.78 -30.91
C TRP A 286 5.59 -30.42 -31.55
N VAL A 287 5.44 -30.37 -32.85
CA VAL A 287 5.12 -29.13 -33.56
C VAL A 287 3.79 -28.53 -33.06
N ASN A 288 2.78 -29.36 -32.84
CA ASN A 288 1.47 -28.93 -32.34
C ASN A 288 1.41 -28.82 -30.82
N ILE A 289 2.16 -29.63 -30.10
CA ILE A 289 2.16 -29.68 -28.62
C ILE A 289 3.05 -28.59 -28.05
N GLY A 290 4.33 -28.53 -28.49
CA GLY A 290 5.33 -27.61 -27.92
C GLY A 290 4.98 -26.13 -28.10
N GLY A 291 4.38 -25.77 -29.23
CA GLY A 291 3.90 -24.41 -29.48
C GLY A 291 2.74 -23.95 -28.56
N ARG A 292 2.06 -24.90 -27.93
CA ARG A 292 0.92 -24.64 -27.02
C ARG A 292 1.32 -24.65 -25.55
N ILE A 293 2.52 -25.12 -25.23
CA ILE A 293 3.08 -25.11 -23.88
C ILE A 293 3.82 -23.79 -23.68
N LYS A 294 3.11 -22.80 -23.12
CA LYS A 294 3.64 -21.46 -22.83
C LYS A 294 3.10 -21.00 -21.47
N LEU A 295 3.86 -20.18 -20.77
CA LEU A 295 3.37 -19.50 -19.57
C LEU A 295 2.09 -18.73 -19.90
N GLY A 296 1.08 -18.88 -19.04
CA GLY A 296 -0.25 -18.31 -19.30
C GLY A 296 -1.13 -19.12 -20.27
N GLY A 297 -0.62 -20.23 -20.83
CA GLY A 297 -1.40 -21.14 -21.64
C GLY A 297 -2.40 -21.96 -20.83
N TYR A 298 -3.49 -22.38 -21.47
CA TYR A 298 -4.52 -23.22 -20.84
C TYR A 298 -4.43 -24.66 -21.33
N ILE A 299 -4.67 -25.55 -20.41
CA ILE A 299 -4.76 -27.01 -20.60
C ILE A 299 -6.10 -27.47 -20.09
N ARG A 300 -6.75 -28.38 -20.81
CA ARG A 300 -7.90 -29.13 -20.27
C ARG A 300 -7.37 -30.38 -19.63
N PHE A 301 -7.27 -30.34 -18.30
CA PHE A 301 -6.83 -31.49 -17.51
C PHE A 301 -8.00 -32.35 -17.13
N SER A 302 -7.92 -33.67 -17.38
CA SER A 302 -8.91 -34.64 -16.96
C SER A 302 -8.23 -35.83 -16.28
N ASP A 303 -8.86 -36.35 -15.25
CA ASP A 303 -8.40 -37.55 -14.54
C ASP A 303 -9.58 -38.35 -14.03
N ASN A 304 -9.56 -39.67 -14.25
CA ASN A 304 -10.67 -40.54 -13.87
C ASN A 304 -10.91 -40.62 -12.36
N GLN A 305 -9.91 -40.29 -11.55
CA GLN A 305 -10.00 -40.34 -10.10
C GLN A 305 -10.45 -39.03 -9.48
N PHE A 306 -10.01 -37.92 -10.06
CA PHE A 306 -10.16 -36.57 -9.45
C PHE A 306 -11.06 -35.64 -10.25
N GLN A 307 -11.09 -35.75 -11.59
CA GLN A 307 -11.74 -34.75 -12.45
C GLN A 307 -12.19 -35.35 -13.80
N LYS A 308 -13.26 -36.14 -13.78
CA LYS A 308 -13.76 -36.84 -14.97
C LYS A 308 -14.18 -35.90 -16.12
N ASP A 309 -14.78 -34.77 -15.79
CA ASP A 309 -15.34 -33.84 -16.78
C ASP A 309 -14.30 -32.90 -17.39
N GLY A 310 -13.07 -32.98 -16.93
CA GLY A 310 -11.98 -32.10 -17.36
C GLY A 310 -12.11 -30.68 -16.85
N VAL A 311 -11.06 -30.18 -16.22
CA VAL A 311 -10.98 -28.81 -15.71
C VAL A 311 -10.00 -27.99 -16.56
N LEU A 312 -10.35 -26.73 -16.78
CA LEU A 312 -9.48 -25.79 -17.45
C LEU A 312 -8.47 -25.26 -16.44
N VAL A 313 -7.18 -25.56 -16.65
CA VAL A 313 -6.09 -25.14 -15.77
C VAL A 313 -5.06 -24.34 -16.55
N ARG A 314 -4.45 -23.39 -15.90
CA ARG A 314 -3.45 -22.50 -16.48
C ARG A 314 -2.04 -22.99 -16.19
N ILE A 315 -1.14 -22.83 -17.15
CA ILE A 315 0.29 -23.08 -16.99
C ILE A 315 0.91 -21.91 -16.24
N THR A 316 1.40 -22.17 -15.03
CA THR A 316 2.02 -21.17 -14.15
C THR A 316 3.54 -21.29 -14.10
N GLY A 317 4.09 -22.45 -14.45
CA GLY A 317 5.53 -22.68 -14.52
C GLY A 317 5.89 -23.71 -15.60
N ILE A 318 7.05 -23.53 -16.22
CA ILE A 318 7.63 -24.47 -17.18
C ILE A 318 9.12 -24.62 -16.85
N LYS A 319 9.56 -25.86 -16.65
CA LYS A 319 10.94 -26.19 -16.47
C LYS A 319 11.40 -27.10 -17.60
N ASP A 320 12.20 -26.56 -18.51
CA ASP A 320 12.77 -27.25 -19.65
C ASP A 320 14.17 -27.82 -19.35
N TYR A 321 14.47 -28.94 -20.00
CA TYR A 321 15.77 -29.58 -19.91
C TYR A 321 16.41 -29.74 -21.30
N ILE A 322 17.61 -29.24 -21.49
CA ILE A 322 18.35 -29.31 -22.76
C ILE A 322 18.54 -30.76 -23.23
N ASN A 323 18.78 -31.69 -22.30
CA ASN A 323 18.95 -33.10 -22.58
C ASN A 323 17.65 -33.90 -22.75
N LYS A 324 16.49 -33.28 -22.46
CA LYS A 324 15.14 -33.87 -22.57
C LYS A 324 14.16 -32.88 -23.15
N PRO A 325 14.34 -32.39 -24.37
CA PRO A 325 13.59 -31.26 -24.92
C PRO A 325 12.08 -31.52 -25.13
N HIS A 326 11.65 -32.79 -25.06
CA HIS A 326 10.26 -33.18 -25.23
C HIS A 326 9.57 -33.58 -23.91
N SER A 327 10.22 -33.39 -22.77
CA SER A 327 9.72 -33.77 -21.44
C SER A 327 9.86 -32.61 -20.45
N PRO A 328 9.30 -31.43 -20.75
CA PRO A 328 9.27 -30.36 -19.78
C PRO A 328 8.44 -30.75 -18.55
N VAL A 329 8.81 -30.20 -17.41
CA VAL A 329 7.97 -30.22 -16.21
C VAL A 329 7.09 -28.99 -16.24
N ILE A 330 5.79 -29.18 -16.12
CA ILE A 330 4.79 -28.13 -16.20
C ILE A 330 4.11 -28.01 -14.84
N GLU A 331 4.03 -26.78 -14.36
CA GLU A 331 3.22 -26.42 -13.20
C GLU A 331 1.89 -25.84 -13.69
N LEU A 332 0.82 -26.38 -13.16
CA LEU A 332 -0.56 -26.05 -13.52
C LEU A 332 -1.31 -25.58 -12.28
N SER A 333 -2.05 -24.52 -12.38
CA SER A 333 -2.92 -24.07 -11.30
C SER A 333 -4.28 -23.64 -11.85
N ASN A 334 -5.33 -23.87 -11.06
CA ASN A 334 -6.64 -23.30 -11.32
C ASN A 334 -6.79 -21.90 -10.71
N THR A 335 -5.81 -21.48 -9.92
CA THR A 335 -5.76 -20.11 -9.41
C THR A 335 -5.04 -19.22 -10.41
N THR A 336 -5.55 -18.02 -10.62
CA THR A 336 -4.73 -16.92 -11.13
C THR A 336 -3.64 -16.69 -10.10
N VAL A 337 -2.37 -16.73 -10.51
CA VAL A 337 -1.27 -16.35 -9.62
C VAL A 337 -1.48 -14.90 -9.22
N SER A 338 -2.15 -14.70 -8.12
CA SER A 338 -2.19 -13.43 -7.41
C SER A 338 -0.79 -13.26 -6.83
N GLY A 339 0.12 -12.66 -7.59
CA GLY A 339 1.34 -12.17 -6.99
C GLY A 339 0.94 -11.21 -5.86
N SER A 340 1.36 -11.52 -4.64
CA SER A 340 1.05 -10.76 -3.43
C SER A 340 1.35 -9.25 -3.49
N VAL A 341 2.08 -8.81 -4.49
CA VAL A 341 2.40 -7.39 -4.75
C VAL A 341 1.26 -6.67 -5.48
N SER A 342 0.41 -7.38 -6.24
CA SER A 342 -0.67 -6.76 -7.01
C SER A 342 -1.93 -6.50 -6.18
N SER A 343 -2.23 -7.31 -5.17
CA SER A 343 -3.33 -7.04 -4.24
C SER A 343 -3.02 -5.80 -3.41
N THR A 344 -1.81 -5.71 -2.85
CA THR A 344 -1.38 -4.56 -2.06
C THR A 344 -1.35 -3.24 -2.85
N LEU A 345 -1.08 -3.28 -4.17
CA LEU A 345 -1.12 -2.08 -5.02
C LEU A 345 -2.54 -1.68 -5.45
N ASN A 346 -3.45 -2.65 -5.55
CA ASN A 346 -4.87 -2.36 -5.78
C ASN A 346 -5.55 -1.85 -4.51
N ASP A 347 -5.19 -2.40 -3.36
CA ASP A 347 -5.63 -1.91 -2.05
C ASP A 347 -5.12 -0.48 -1.83
N LEU A 348 -3.89 -0.17 -2.23
CA LEU A 348 -3.33 1.19 -2.21
C LEU A 348 -3.95 2.17 -3.24
N LYS A 349 -4.59 1.68 -4.31
CA LYS A 349 -5.25 2.53 -5.31
C LYS A 349 -6.76 2.67 -5.10
N SER A 350 -7.38 1.74 -4.41
CA SER A 350 -8.76 1.88 -3.92
C SER A 350 -8.84 2.70 -2.63
N GLU A 351 -7.73 2.94 -1.96
CA GLU A 351 -7.56 3.97 -0.94
C GLU A 351 -7.59 5.38 -1.57
N GLU A 352 -8.69 5.76 -2.15
CA GLU A 352 -9.16 7.13 -2.03
C GLU A 352 -9.40 7.33 -0.54
N VAL A 353 -8.43 7.99 0.09
CA VAL A 353 -8.24 8.15 1.53
C VAL A 353 -9.55 8.47 2.23
N ILE A 354 -10.14 7.49 2.82
CA ILE A 354 -11.28 7.62 3.69
C ILE A 354 -10.80 7.22 5.06
N VAL A 355 -10.83 8.17 5.96
CA VAL A 355 -10.19 8.06 7.26
C VAL A 355 -11.26 8.20 8.33
N ASP A 356 -11.48 7.13 9.06
CA ASP A 356 -12.14 7.13 10.35
C ASP A 356 -11.34 7.95 11.39
N ASP A 357 -11.96 8.61 12.35
CA ASP A 357 -11.33 9.53 13.31
C ASP A 357 -10.16 8.90 14.08
N LEU A 358 -10.26 7.61 14.45
CA LEU A 358 -9.19 6.85 15.10
C LEU A 358 -8.04 6.48 14.14
N HIS A 359 -8.35 6.21 12.88
CA HIS A 359 -7.35 5.94 11.84
C HIS A 359 -6.70 7.23 11.34
N ARG A 360 -7.41 8.34 11.36
CA ARG A 360 -6.92 9.65 10.92
C ARG A 360 -5.72 10.11 11.74
N ASP A 361 -5.78 10.01 13.06
CA ASP A 361 -4.64 10.33 13.94
C ASP A 361 -3.47 9.36 13.73
N ALA A 362 -3.76 8.07 13.54
CA ALA A 362 -2.73 7.07 13.24
C ALA A 362 -2.12 7.28 11.84
N ILE A 363 -2.91 7.65 10.83
CA ILE A 363 -2.42 7.94 9.47
C ILE A 363 -1.68 9.27 9.41
N GLN A 364 -2.15 10.31 10.10
CA GLN A 364 -1.40 11.56 10.21
C GLN A 364 -0.07 11.35 10.92
N PHE A 365 -0.05 10.53 11.98
CA PHE A 365 1.17 10.10 12.63
C PHE A 365 2.09 9.37 11.67
N THR A 366 1.58 8.37 10.95
CA THR A 366 2.35 7.57 9.98
C THR A 366 2.83 8.43 8.80
N LYS A 367 1.98 9.31 8.26
CA LYS A 367 2.36 10.25 7.17
C LYS A 367 3.42 11.25 7.63
N ARG A 368 3.30 11.77 8.85
CA ARG A 368 4.29 12.70 9.43
C ARG A 368 5.61 11.99 9.68
N ARG A 369 5.58 10.77 10.24
CA ARG A 369 6.76 9.92 10.42
C ARG A 369 7.37 9.50 9.08
N PHE A 370 6.56 9.15 8.11
CA PHE A 370 7.03 8.82 6.77
C PHE A 370 7.63 10.03 6.05
N ARG A 371 7.03 11.22 6.20
CA ARG A 371 7.59 12.47 5.67
C ARG A 371 8.91 12.81 6.36
N ASP A 372 8.95 12.73 7.68
CA ASP A 372 10.15 12.98 8.47
C ASP A 372 11.25 11.97 8.13
N ALA A 373 10.91 10.69 7.95
CA ALA A 373 11.83 9.66 7.48
C ALA A 373 12.30 9.92 6.04
N LYS A 374 11.39 10.30 5.13
CA LYS A 374 11.72 10.64 3.73
C LYS A 374 12.60 11.87 3.65
N GLU A 375 12.30 12.93 4.40
CA GLU A 375 13.15 14.13 4.49
C GLU A 375 14.52 13.76 5.08
N THR A 376 14.56 12.91 6.11
CA THR A 376 15.81 12.41 6.70
C THR A 376 16.61 11.60 5.70
N ILE A 377 15.97 10.72 4.92
CA ILE A 377 16.60 9.93 3.85
C ILE A 377 17.10 10.86 2.73
N SER A 378 16.29 11.82 2.27
CA SER A 378 16.72 12.80 1.24
C SER A 378 17.88 13.66 1.70
N MET A 379 17.88 14.07 2.97
CA MET A 379 18.99 14.82 3.54
C MET A 379 20.23 13.95 3.74
N LEU A 380 20.04 12.67 4.04
CA LEU A 380 21.11 11.68 4.04
C LEU A 380 21.69 11.44 2.66
N GLU A 381 20.84 11.26 1.64
CA GLU A 381 21.27 11.16 0.23
C GLU A 381 22.01 12.42 -0.19
N GLU A 382 21.51 13.61 0.14
CA GLU A 382 22.15 14.88 -0.20
C GLU A 382 23.45 15.08 0.58
N ALA A 383 23.48 14.76 1.88
CA ALA A 383 24.70 14.80 2.67
C ALA A 383 25.71 13.73 2.24
N LEU A 384 25.27 12.54 1.86
CA LEU A 384 26.11 11.50 1.28
C LEU A 384 26.63 11.92 -0.10
N LEU A 385 25.77 12.38 -1.00
CA LEU A 385 26.16 12.83 -2.34
C LEU A 385 27.12 14.04 -2.28
N ASP A 386 26.83 15.04 -1.47
CA ASP A 386 27.68 16.21 -1.27
C ASP A 386 29.04 15.86 -0.63
N ASN A 387 29.05 14.87 0.26
CA ASN A 387 30.27 14.43 0.91
C ASN A 387 31.11 13.51 0.00
N PHE A 388 30.46 12.72 -0.84
CA PHE A 388 31.12 11.77 -1.75
C PHE A 388 31.53 12.36 -3.09
N THR A 389 30.86 13.40 -3.59
CA THR A 389 31.26 14.08 -4.84
C THR A 389 32.65 14.71 -4.76
N ASN A 390 33.13 15.02 -3.55
CA ASN A 390 34.46 15.59 -3.34
C ASN A 390 35.54 14.56 -2.94
N SER A 391 35.18 13.32 -2.55
CA SER A 391 36.11 12.38 -1.93
C SER A 391 36.07 10.95 -2.45
N ILE A 392 34.95 10.45 -2.96
CA ILE A 392 34.80 9.06 -3.42
C ILE A 392 33.89 8.99 -4.67
N ASN A 393 34.27 8.16 -5.63
CA ASN A 393 33.47 7.92 -6.82
C ASN A 393 32.12 7.27 -6.44
N PRO A 394 30.96 7.85 -6.81
CA PRO A 394 29.64 7.32 -6.49
C PRO A 394 29.41 5.87 -6.90
N ILE A 395 30.05 5.42 -7.98
CA ILE A 395 29.99 4.02 -8.46
C ILE A 395 30.66 3.08 -7.44
N ALA A 396 31.76 3.49 -6.81
CA ALA A 396 32.45 2.69 -5.81
C ALA A 396 31.61 2.53 -4.54
N VAL A 397 30.84 3.55 -4.16
CA VAL A 397 29.92 3.52 -3.01
C VAL A 397 28.73 2.59 -3.28
N GLN A 398 28.13 2.66 -4.46
CA GLN A 398 27.04 1.75 -4.86
C GLN A 398 27.54 0.29 -4.92
N THR A 399 28.74 0.06 -5.44
CA THR A 399 29.32 -1.28 -5.50
C THR A 399 29.62 -1.81 -4.10
N MET A 400 30.08 -0.97 -3.20
CA MET A 400 30.31 -1.33 -1.80
C MET A 400 29.02 -1.57 -1.03
N SER A 401 27.96 -0.78 -1.23
CA SER A 401 26.63 -1.02 -0.65
C SER A 401 26.08 -2.38 -1.06
N MET A 402 26.29 -2.80 -2.32
CA MET A 402 25.90 -4.12 -2.81
C MET A 402 26.73 -5.25 -2.20
N LEU A 403 27.98 -5.00 -1.83
CA LEU A 403 28.89 -6.00 -1.27
C LEU A 403 28.77 -6.14 0.26
N VAL A 404 28.45 -5.07 0.96
CA VAL A 404 28.44 -5.00 2.43
C VAL A 404 27.02 -5.10 3.00
N GLY A 405 25.98 -4.92 2.19
CA GLY A 405 24.58 -4.95 2.61
C GLY A 405 24.14 -3.64 3.28
N ASP A 406 23.21 -3.75 4.23
CA ASP A 406 22.58 -2.59 4.91
C ASP A 406 23.46 -1.92 5.98
N GLU A 407 24.73 -2.34 6.14
CA GLU A 407 25.63 -1.73 7.12
C GLU A 407 26.13 -0.34 6.65
N SER A 408 26.28 0.58 7.61
CA SER A 408 26.86 1.90 7.35
C SER A 408 28.25 1.78 6.74
N LEU A 409 28.43 2.28 5.53
CA LEU A 409 29.71 2.26 4.82
C LEU A 409 30.76 3.16 5.43
N GLN A 410 30.39 4.08 6.31
CA GLN A 410 31.28 5.09 6.86
C GLN A 410 31.89 4.68 8.18
N PHE A 411 31.09 4.16 9.09
CA PHE A 411 31.52 3.80 10.44
C PHE A 411 30.57 2.81 11.10
N ARG A 412 31.07 2.18 12.17
CA ARG A 412 30.26 1.38 13.10
C ARG A 412 30.77 1.52 14.51
N PHE A 413 29.92 1.26 15.48
CA PHE A 413 30.36 1.13 16.88
C PHE A 413 30.88 -0.28 17.14
N VAL A 414 31.98 -0.38 17.90
CA VAL A 414 32.63 -1.64 18.23
C VAL A 414 32.99 -1.71 19.70
N ASN A 415 33.11 -2.94 20.21
CA ASN A 415 33.46 -3.19 21.62
C ASN A 415 34.96 -3.08 21.93
N SER A 416 35.84 -3.20 20.92
CA SER A 416 37.30 -3.26 21.10
C SER A 416 38.00 -2.77 19.83
N LYS A 417 39.20 -2.21 20.02
CA LYS A 417 40.11 -1.82 18.92
C LYS A 417 40.95 -2.97 18.40
N THR A 418 41.22 -4.00 19.22
CA THR A 418 42.10 -5.12 18.90
C THR A 418 41.35 -6.26 18.21
N SER A 419 40.13 -6.53 18.64
CA SER A 419 39.24 -7.53 18.02
C SER A 419 37.83 -6.92 17.92
N PRO A 420 37.59 -6.06 16.90
CA PRO A 420 36.38 -5.27 16.82
C PRO A 420 35.18 -6.11 16.45
N VAL A 421 34.20 -6.20 17.36
CA VAL A 421 32.88 -6.78 17.12
C VAL A 421 31.87 -5.63 17.11
N PRO A 422 30.97 -5.55 16.12
CA PRO A 422 29.91 -4.55 16.08
C PRO A 422 29.04 -4.61 17.32
N VAL A 423 28.67 -3.45 17.85
CA VAL A 423 27.75 -3.32 18.99
C VAL A 423 26.71 -2.27 18.70
N THR A 424 25.50 -2.49 19.18
CA THR A 424 24.46 -1.46 19.19
C THR A 424 24.82 -0.43 20.24
N HIS A 425 25.12 0.79 19.79
CA HIS A 425 25.47 1.88 20.69
C HIS A 425 24.21 2.48 21.32
N ARG A 426 24.24 2.66 22.65
CA ARG A 426 23.08 3.16 23.37
C ARG A 426 23.00 4.68 23.29
N ILE A 427 21.95 5.15 22.59
CA ILE A 427 21.60 6.55 22.51
C ILE A 427 20.11 6.65 22.86
N VAL A 428 19.77 7.48 23.83
CA VAL A 428 18.41 7.57 24.36
C VAL A 428 18.01 9.04 24.48
N TYR A 429 16.84 9.36 23.98
CA TYR A 429 16.16 10.61 24.29
C TYR A 429 15.16 10.33 25.40
N ASP A 430 15.25 11.09 26.47
CA ASP A 430 14.34 11.03 27.61
C ASP A 430 13.29 12.16 27.46
N ASN A 431 12.04 11.78 27.31
CA ASN A 431 10.92 12.71 27.13
C ASN A 431 10.60 13.50 28.42
N GLU A 432 10.95 12.99 29.61
CA GLU A 432 10.73 13.70 30.87
C GLU A 432 11.77 14.80 31.09
N THR A 433 13.04 14.48 30.91
CA THR A 433 14.15 15.44 31.07
C THR A 433 14.41 16.27 29.81
N LYS A 434 13.81 15.86 28.68
CA LYS A 434 14.00 16.47 27.35
C LYS A 434 15.48 16.54 26.93
N GLN A 435 16.24 15.53 27.29
CA GLN A 435 17.66 15.44 26.98
C GLN A 435 18.01 14.20 26.16
N LEU A 436 18.93 14.36 25.22
CA LEU A 436 19.52 13.26 24.46
C LEU A 436 20.83 12.85 25.11
N THR A 437 20.96 11.58 25.41
CA THR A 437 22.19 11.00 26.02
C THR A 437 22.79 9.96 25.08
N ALA A 438 24.11 9.92 24.98
CA ALA A 438 24.88 8.88 24.32
C ALA A 438 25.99 8.39 25.23
N GLU A 439 26.17 7.08 25.35
CA GLU A 439 27.22 6.49 26.16
C GLU A 439 28.61 6.70 25.53
N ALA A 440 29.67 6.52 26.31
CA ALA A 440 31.00 6.44 25.74
C ALA A 440 31.17 5.17 24.90
N GLY A 441 31.95 5.21 23.83
CA GLY A 441 32.10 4.07 22.95
C GLY A 441 33.30 4.19 22.00
N ILE A 442 33.46 3.22 21.13
CA ILE A 442 34.53 3.20 20.12
C ILE A 442 33.88 3.18 18.74
N ILE A 443 34.24 4.13 17.89
CA ILE A 443 33.87 4.14 16.47
C ILE A 443 35.00 3.56 15.64
N GLN A 444 34.67 2.65 14.76
CA GLN A 444 35.54 2.11 13.72
C GLN A 444 35.15 2.70 12.36
N HIS A 445 36.12 3.20 11.62
CA HIS A 445 35.92 3.65 10.24
C HIS A 445 35.84 2.48 9.28
N MET A 446 34.78 2.38 8.47
CA MET A 446 34.51 1.24 7.57
C MET A 446 35.06 1.42 6.16
N THR A 447 35.28 2.65 5.72
CA THR A 447 35.76 2.99 4.36
C THR A 447 37.29 3.03 4.25
N LEU A 448 38.01 2.55 5.25
CA LEU A 448 39.47 2.46 5.21
C LEU A 448 39.92 1.34 4.27
N GLY A 449 40.70 1.68 3.29
CA GLY A 449 41.11 0.80 2.18
C GLY A 449 40.73 1.39 0.83
N ILE A 450 39.83 2.40 0.82
CA ILE A 450 39.58 3.25 -0.35
C ILE A 450 40.50 4.46 -0.21
N ASN A 451 41.45 4.59 -1.13
CA ASN A 451 42.52 5.60 -1.09
C ASN A 451 42.08 7.07 -1.14
N THR A 452 40.81 7.37 -0.86
CA THR A 452 40.22 8.67 -1.18
C THR A 452 39.29 9.24 -0.10
N VAL A 453 39.27 8.70 1.12
CA VAL A 453 38.40 9.26 2.17
C VAL A 453 38.83 10.69 2.55
N SER A 454 40.12 10.94 2.59
CA SER A 454 40.71 12.28 2.64
C SER A 454 42.22 12.14 2.42
N ALA A 455 42.82 13.07 1.68
CA ALA A 455 44.27 13.13 1.48
C ALA A 455 45.03 13.37 2.81
N SER A 456 44.37 13.89 3.84
CA SER A 456 44.93 14.14 5.17
C SER A 456 44.75 12.98 6.17
N HIS A 457 44.00 11.91 5.81
CA HIS A 457 43.74 10.80 6.71
C HIS A 457 44.81 9.71 6.56
N LYS A 458 45.54 9.44 7.64
CA LYS A 458 46.51 8.35 7.68
C LYS A 458 45.82 7.07 8.15
N VAL A 459 45.46 6.24 7.21
CA VAL A 459 44.69 5.01 7.37
C VAL A 459 45.25 4.05 8.42
N SER A 460 46.60 4.00 8.58
CA SER A 460 47.25 3.12 9.52
C SER A 460 47.19 3.60 10.98
N GLU A 461 46.98 4.91 11.19
CA GLU A 461 47.06 5.54 12.54
C GLU A 461 45.67 5.81 13.15
N TYR A 462 44.65 6.10 12.33
CA TYR A 462 43.35 6.64 12.78
C TYR A 462 42.16 5.80 12.29
N LYS A 463 42.23 4.51 12.51
CA LYS A 463 41.14 3.59 12.20
C LYS A 463 40.00 3.62 13.21
N PHE A 464 40.28 4.02 14.42
CA PHE A 464 39.36 4.02 15.55
C PHE A 464 39.41 5.33 16.30
N TRP A 465 38.25 5.73 16.85
CA TRP A 465 38.14 6.89 17.74
C TRP A 465 37.43 6.51 19.04
N ASP A 466 37.95 6.96 20.15
CA ASP A 466 37.30 6.88 21.47
C ASP A 466 36.28 8.03 21.57
N MET A 467 35.04 7.71 21.76
CA MET A 467 33.94 8.65 21.94
C MET A 467 33.68 8.87 23.42
N THR A 468 33.62 10.11 23.85
CA THR A 468 33.21 10.45 25.21
C THR A 468 31.68 10.40 25.35
N ALA A 469 31.20 10.08 26.56
CA ALA A 469 29.78 10.18 26.85
C ALA A 469 29.26 11.61 26.63
N TYR A 470 28.00 11.72 26.21
CA TYR A 470 27.39 12.99 25.87
C TYR A 470 25.99 13.11 26.50
N THR A 471 25.68 14.30 26.98
CA THR A 471 24.34 14.69 27.39
C THR A 471 24.05 16.06 26.78
N SER A 472 22.93 16.19 26.07
CA SER A 472 22.53 17.45 25.46
C SER A 472 22.06 18.49 26.49
N ALA A 473 21.99 19.73 26.10
CA ALA A 473 21.14 20.70 26.80
C ALA A 473 19.67 20.24 26.76
N VAL A 474 18.82 20.86 27.58
CA VAL A 474 17.37 20.61 27.52
C VAL A 474 16.85 21.12 26.18
N LEU A 475 16.10 20.27 25.46
CA LEU A 475 15.60 20.52 24.11
C LEU A 475 14.11 20.86 24.17
N ASP A 476 13.80 22.05 24.68
CA ASP A 476 12.43 22.51 24.95
C ASP A 476 11.60 22.79 23.69
N ASP A 477 12.25 23.09 22.55
CA ASP A 477 11.54 23.37 21.32
C ASP A 477 11.18 22.06 20.58
N GLY A 478 9.99 21.56 20.84
CA GLY A 478 9.46 20.33 20.22
C GLY A 478 9.31 20.39 18.70
N LYS A 479 9.33 21.58 18.09
CA LYS A 479 9.18 21.75 16.63
C LYS A 479 10.47 21.53 15.86
N LYS A 480 11.60 21.60 16.54
CA LYS A 480 12.91 21.47 15.92
C LYS A 480 13.36 20.03 15.76
N LYS A 481 14.05 19.75 14.67
CA LYS A 481 14.80 18.50 14.44
C LYS A 481 16.26 18.73 14.84
N TYR A 482 16.89 17.65 15.30
CA TYR A 482 18.32 17.72 15.67
C TYR A 482 19.06 16.52 15.08
N TYR A 483 20.23 16.80 14.55
CA TYR A 483 21.16 15.82 14.00
C TYR A 483 22.26 15.52 14.99
N LEU A 484 22.42 14.27 15.38
CA LEU A 484 23.52 13.83 16.25
C LEU A 484 24.69 13.39 15.39
N TYR A 485 25.81 14.05 15.53
CA TYR A 485 27.05 13.69 14.86
C TYR A 485 28.08 13.18 15.85
N ALA A 486 28.89 12.21 15.41
CA ALA A 486 30.17 11.91 15.99
C ALA A 486 31.22 12.79 15.28
N LYS A 487 31.67 13.84 15.97
CA LYS A 487 32.77 14.69 15.53
C LYS A 487 34.07 14.07 15.94
N VAL A 488 34.79 13.48 14.98
CA VAL A 488 36.04 12.73 15.23
C VAL A 488 37.25 13.45 14.63
N SER A 489 38.38 13.39 15.32
CA SER A 489 39.58 14.09 14.88
C SER A 489 40.25 13.38 13.70
N LYS A 490 40.76 14.15 12.72
CA LYS A 490 41.60 13.64 11.62
C LYS A 490 43.06 13.33 12.05
N THR A 491 43.49 13.84 13.23
CA THR A 491 44.87 13.77 13.70
C THR A 491 45.03 13.08 15.04
N ALA A 492 43.93 12.69 15.70
CA ALA A 492 43.93 11.99 17.00
C ALA A 492 42.84 10.92 17.01
N GLN A 493 43.00 9.91 17.91
CA GLN A 493 42.00 8.84 18.10
C GLN A 493 40.91 9.22 19.10
N THR A 494 40.42 10.44 19.02
CA THR A 494 39.40 10.98 19.94
C THR A 494 38.25 11.59 19.16
N GLY A 495 37.05 11.45 19.73
CA GLY A 495 35.82 12.03 19.16
C GLY A 495 34.86 12.45 20.26
N VAL A 496 33.94 13.31 19.92
CA VAL A 496 32.84 13.79 20.77
C VAL A 496 31.54 13.75 20.03
N PHE A 497 30.44 13.53 20.72
CA PHE A 497 29.12 13.73 20.12
C PHE A 497 28.76 15.20 20.12
N ILE A 498 28.15 15.65 19.04
CA ILE A 498 27.60 17.01 18.92
C ILE A 498 26.18 16.94 18.34
N LEU A 499 25.31 17.80 18.82
CA LEU A 499 23.95 17.94 18.33
C LEU A 499 23.83 19.24 17.54
N SER A 500 23.21 19.18 16.36
CA SER A 500 23.06 20.35 15.48
C SER A 500 21.64 20.42 14.92
N GLU A 501 21.11 21.64 14.79
CA GLU A 501 19.85 21.90 14.10
C GLU A 501 20.01 21.85 12.56
N ASN A 502 21.22 22.05 12.08
CA ASN A 502 21.56 22.05 10.67
C ASN A 502 22.42 20.85 10.29
N ALA A 503 22.27 20.38 9.05
CA ALA A 503 23.13 19.35 8.51
C ALA A 503 24.57 19.85 8.38
N ILE A 504 25.53 19.02 8.82
CA ILE A 504 26.97 19.31 8.76
C ILE A 504 27.60 18.33 7.78
N LYS A 505 28.33 18.84 6.79
CA LYS A 505 29.08 18.01 5.84
C LYS A 505 30.19 17.23 6.54
N LEU A 506 30.49 16.02 6.04
CA LEU A 506 31.49 15.10 6.62
C LEU A 506 32.82 15.81 6.95
N GLU A 507 33.32 16.64 6.07
CA GLU A 507 34.57 17.39 6.22
C GLU A 507 34.33 18.92 6.28
N GLY A 508 33.13 19.35 6.63
CA GLY A 508 32.74 20.77 6.67
C GLY A 508 33.55 21.62 7.66
N VAL A 509 34.20 20.99 8.64
CA VAL A 509 35.06 21.66 9.62
C VAL A 509 36.48 21.11 9.50
N SER A 510 37.46 21.99 9.29
CA SER A 510 38.86 21.59 9.17
C SER A 510 39.36 20.82 10.38
N GLY A 511 40.07 19.72 10.14
CA GLY A 511 40.63 18.86 11.18
C GLY A 511 39.70 17.80 11.78
N PHE A 512 38.43 17.75 11.33
CA PHE A 512 37.46 16.81 11.87
C PHE A 512 36.63 16.15 10.76
N TYR A 513 36.16 14.92 11.04
CA TYR A 513 35.04 14.29 10.33
C TYR A 513 33.77 14.42 11.18
N HIS A 514 32.62 14.66 10.53
CA HIS A 514 31.30 14.66 11.14
C HIS A 514 30.52 13.46 10.62
N LEU A 515 30.51 12.37 11.39
CA LEU A 515 29.79 11.15 11.04
C LEU A 515 28.38 11.27 11.61
N LEU A 516 27.36 11.24 10.76
CA LEU A 516 25.98 11.33 11.21
C LEU A 516 25.56 10.02 11.89
N VAL A 517 25.21 10.10 13.16
CA VAL A 517 24.87 8.94 14.01
C VAL A 517 23.36 8.71 14.04
N GLY A 518 22.58 9.77 14.01
CA GLY A 518 21.13 9.67 14.03
C GLY A 518 20.44 11.02 14.08
N VAL A 519 19.13 10.98 14.07
CA VAL A 519 18.26 12.15 14.05
C VAL A 519 17.22 12.08 15.15
N LEU A 520 17.09 13.15 15.93
CA LEU A 520 15.98 13.35 16.86
C LEU A 520 14.86 14.10 16.12
N ASN A 521 13.74 13.42 15.91
CA ASN A 521 12.60 13.98 15.21
C ASN A 521 11.88 15.07 16.02
N SER A 522 11.06 15.87 15.33
CA SER A 522 10.14 16.81 16.00
C SER A 522 9.15 16.05 16.88
N GLU A 523 8.64 16.72 17.90
CA GLU A 523 7.68 16.19 18.87
C GLU A 523 6.34 15.87 18.21
N TYR A 524 5.76 14.76 18.63
CA TYR A 524 4.39 14.37 18.30
C TYR A 524 3.73 13.77 19.56
N ASN A 525 2.55 14.25 19.92
CA ASN A 525 1.84 13.86 21.13
C ASN A 525 2.72 13.91 22.40
N GLU A 526 3.46 15.00 22.58
CA GLU A 526 4.38 15.20 23.69
C GLU A 526 5.55 14.21 23.75
N GLU A 527 5.75 13.39 22.72
CA GLU A 527 6.86 12.45 22.63
C GLU A 527 7.76 12.74 21.43
N ARG A 528 9.05 12.50 21.61
CA ARG A 528 10.05 12.54 20.53
C ARG A 528 10.74 11.19 20.40
N SER A 529 11.13 10.85 19.19
CA SER A 529 11.88 9.63 18.91
C SER A 529 13.23 9.95 18.30
N PHE A 530 14.24 9.21 18.73
CA PHE A 530 15.55 9.21 18.13
C PHE A 530 15.68 8.03 17.16
N VAL A 531 16.09 8.30 15.93
CA VAL A 531 16.35 7.28 14.90
C VAL A 531 17.85 7.20 14.70
N THR A 532 18.45 6.06 15.02
CA THR A 532 19.85 5.73 14.71
C THR A 532 19.98 5.31 13.25
N LEU A 533 21.10 5.67 12.66
CA LEU A 533 21.49 5.29 11.31
C LEU A 533 22.39 4.07 11.30
#